data_63d1b6f7f26a9bf479442f6f3e3d6872
#
_entry.id   63d1b6f7f26a9bf479442f6f3e3d6872
#
_cell.length_a   1.000
_cell.length_b   1.000
_cell.length_c   1.000
_cell.angle_alpha   90.00
_cell.angle_beta   90.00
_cell.angle_gamma   90.00
#
_symmetry.space_group_name_H-M   'P 1'
#
loop_
_entity.id
_entity.type
_entity.pdbx_description
1 polymer ?
#
loop_
_entity_poly.entity_id
_entity_poly.type
_entity_poly.pdbx_seq_one_letter_code
_entity_poly.pdbx_strand_id
1 'polypeptide(L)'
;MWEFRRPPERRAGWKAPPFPPAKVLEGQYCRLEPLDVARHIDDIWACDVARDDVWAWLPAAPPKSKDEYRALLDSMVAKAGIVPLAVIDKADGKAKGHLWIMEIRPEHGVFEVGWITYSPALQRTRAATEAIYLVGDYGFSLGYRRYEWKCNNRNEPSKRAA
;
A
#
# COMPACT_ATOMS: atom_id res chain seq x y z
N MET A 1 6.74 -1.61 38.45
CA MET A 1 6.09 -0.50 37.70
C MET A 1 7.08 -0.02 36.67
N TRP A 2 6.85 -0.31 35.37
CA TRP A 2 7.75 0.09 34.28
C TRP A 2 7.39 1.51 33.88
N GLU A 3 8.18 2.51 34.31
CA GLU A 3 8.09 3.87 33.76
C GLU A 3 8.72 3.87 32.36
N PHE A 4 7.92 3.97 31.34
CA PHE A 4 8.36 4.26 29.99
C PHE A 4 8.82 5.71 29.93
N ARG A 5 10.04 6.00 30.36
CA ARG A 5 10.66 7.32 30.15
C ARG A 5 11.06 7.44 28.68
N ARG A 6 10.18 8.04 27.89
CA ARG A 6 10.58 8.52 26.56
C ARG A 6 11.55 9.68 26.76
N PRO A 7 12.75 9.62 26.21
CA PRO A 7 13.66 10.76 26.29
C PRO A 7 12.96 12.00 25.71
N PRO A 8 12.83 13.09 26.47
CA PRO A 8 12.14 14.31 26.00
C PRO A 8 12.81 14.94 24.77
N GLU A 9 14.09 14.68 24.58
CA GLU A 9 14.94 15.26 23.53
C GLU A 9 14.61 14.83 22.12
N ARG A 10 13.97 13.67 21.91
CA ARG A 10 13.59 13.17 20.56
C ARG A 10 12.40 13.90 19.92
N ARG A 11 11.74 14.81 20.63
CA ARG A 11 10.59 15.56 20.12
C ARG A 11 10.88 17.03 19.88
N ALA A 12 11.98 17.56 20.44
CA ALA A 12 12.36 18.95 20.22
C ALA A 12 12.65 19.16 18.72
N GLY A 13 11.92 20.07 18.09
CA GLY A 13 12.11 20.47 16.70
C GLY A 13 11.42 19.58 15.64
N TRP A 14 10.70 18.48 16.00
CA TRP A 14 9.93 17.76 15.01
C TRP A 14 8.75 18.60 14.49
N LYS A 15 8.61 18.66 13.17
CA LYS A 15 7.49 19.32 12.49
C LYS A 15 6.64 18.27 11.80
N ALA A 16 5.32 18.51 11.75
CA ALA A 16 4.41 17.68 11.02
C ALA A 16 4.82 17.61 9.52
N PRO A 17 4.97 16.41 8.95
CA PRO A 17 5.28 16.26 7.54
C PRO A 17 4.10 16.72 6.66
N PRO A 18 4.34 17.03 5.38
CA PRO A 18 3.25 17.28 4.45
C PRO A 18 2.44 16.00 4.19
N PHE A 19 1.21 16.15 3.68
CA PHE A 19 0.49 15.02 3.09
C PHE A 19 1.34 14.41 1.96
N PRO A 20 1.48 13.06 1.88
CA PRO A 20 2.35 12.43 0.89
C PRO A 20 1.90 12.71 -0.54
N PRO A 21 2.67 13.43 -1.36
CA PRO A 21 2.36 13.58 -2.77
C PRO A 21 2.34 12.22 -3.49
N ALA A 22 1.38 12.03 -4.39
CA ALA A 22 1.40 10.88 -5.28
C ALA A 22 2.56 11.03 -6.27
N LYS A 23 3.53 10.11 -6.23
CA LYS A 23 4.68 10.09 -7.15
C LYS A 23 5.13 8.67 -7.43
N VAL A 24 5.96 8.51 -8.45
CA VAL A 24 6.64 7.26 -8.75
C VAL A 24 7.73 6.99 -7.69
N LEU A 25 7.76 5.77 -7.16
CA LEU A 25 8.80 5.26 -6.27
C LEU A 25 9.54 4.14 -6.99
N GLU A 26 10.82 4.33 -7.23
CA GLU A 26 11.66 3.39 -7.96
C GLU A 26 12.38 2.44 -7.02
N GLY A 27 12.20 1.13 -7.25
CA GLY A 27 12.94 0.06 -6.61
C GLY A 27 13.81 -0.72 -7.60
N GLN A 28 14.44 -1.78 -7.12
CA GLN A 28 15.23 -2.69 -7.93
C GLN A 28 14.34 -3.69 -8.69
N TYR A 29 13.34 -4.25 -8.02
CA TYR A 29 12.46 -5.31 -8.53
C TYR A 29 11.10 -4.81 -8.95
N CYS A 30 10.63 -3.72 -8.34
CA CYS A 30 9.37 -3.09 -8.69
C CYS A 30 9.50 -1.58 -8.82
N ARG A 31 8.45 -1.00 -9.34
CA ARG A 31 8.18 0.44 -9.34
C ARG A 31 6.76 0.64 -8.82
N LEU A 32 6.58 1.58 -7.92
CA LEU A 32 5.24 2.01 -7.53
C LEU A 32 4.87 3.26 -8.32
N GLU A 33 3.70 3.22 -8.94
CA GLU A 33 3.17 4.37 -9.69
C GLU A 33 1.83 4.79 -9.07
N PRO A 34 1.47 6.09 -9.08
CA PRO A 34 0.10 6.49 -8.80
C PRO A 34 -0.87 5.64 -9.60
N LEU A 35 -1.87 5.06 -8.93
CA LEU A 35 -2.81 4.14 -9.57
C LEU A 35 -3.67 4.92 -10.59
N ASP A 36 -3.43 4.66 -11.85
CA ASP A 36 -4.27 5.04 -12.98
C ASP A 36 -5.09 3.81 -13.39
N VAL A 37 -6.39 3.84 -13.10
CA VAL A 37 -7.26 2.68 -13.32
C VAL A 37 -7.33 2.33 -14.80
N ALA A 38 -7.42 3.32 -15.70
CA ALA A 38 -7.50 3.07 -17.14
C ALA A 38 -6.25 2.36 -17.67
N ARG A 39 -5.08 2.74 -17.14
CA ARG A 39 -3.78 2.21 -17.57
C ARG A 39 -3.45 0.85 -16.98
N HIS A 40 -3.80 0.61 -15.70
CA HIS A 40 -3.31 -0.55 -14.97
C HIS A 40 -4.30 -1.72 -14.86
N ILE A 41 -5.59 -1.46 -15.12
CA ILE A 41 -6.65 -2.45 -14.85
C ILE A 41 -6.49 -3.74 -15.66
N ASP A 42 -6.08 -3.64 -16.93
CA ASP A 42 -5.96 -4.80 -17.80
C ASP A 42 -4.86 -5.75 -17.33
N ASP A 43 -3.70 -5.21 -16.95
CA ASP A 43 -2.59 -5.98 -16.43
C ASP A 43 -2.94 -6.66 -15.09
N ILE A 44 -3.53 -5.89 -14.15
CA ILE A 44 -3.89 -6.40 -12.83
C ILE A 44 -4.96 -7.49 -12.96
N TRP A 45 -5.97 -7.27 -13.81
CA TRP A 45 -7.03 -8.24 -14.05
C TRP A 45 -6.52 -9.54 -14.66
N ALA A 46 -5.60 -9.44 -15.62
CA ALA A 46 -4.98 -10.60 -16.27
C ALA A 46 -4.14 -11.48 -15.32
N CYS A 47 -3.82 -10.99 -14.12
CA CYS A 47 -3.05 -11.72 -13.11
C CYS A 47 -3.92 -12.42 -12.05
N ASP A 48 -5.17 -12.77 -12.36
CA ASP A 48 -6.11 -13.45 -11.45
C ASP A 48 -6.35 -12.71 -10.12
N VAL A 49 -6.39 -11.38 -10.14
CA VAL A 49 -6.60 -10.58 -8.94
C VAL A 49 -7.96 -10.81 -8.28
N ALA A 50 -8.95 -11.30 -9.03
CA ALA A 50 -10.32 -11.53 -8.57
C ALA A 50 -10.52 -12.86 -7.80
N ARG A 51 -9.47 -13.62 -7.55
CA ARG A 51 -9.55 -14.87 -6.78
C ARG A 51 -10.00 -14.64 -5.34
N ASP A 52 -10.81 -15.52 -4.82
CA ASP A 52 -11.38 -15.44 -3.46
C ASP A 52 -10.31 -15.32 -2.36
N ASP A 53 -9.19 -16.01 -2.51
CA ASP A 53 -8.09 -15.98 -1.53
C ASP A 53 -7.37 -14.63 -1.48
N VAL A 54 -7.39 -13.84 -2.57
CA VAL A 54 -6.88 -12.46 -2.58
C VAL A 54 -7.79 -11.53 -1.77
N TRP A 55 -9.09 -11.76 -1.81
CA TRP A 55 -10.12 -10.90 -1.20
C TRP A 55 -10.58 -11.35 0.20
N ALA A 56 -10.15 -12.55 0.63
CA ALA A 56 -10.61 -13.16 1.89
C ALA A 56 -10.49 -12.26 3.13
N TRP A 57 -9.60 -11.28 3.12
CA TRP A 57 -9.33 -10.38 4.24
C TRP A 57 -9.56 -8.91 3.91
N LEU A 58 -10.06 -8.60 2.73
CA LEU A 58 -10.43 -7.24 2.33
C LEU A 58 -11.90 -6.96 2.72
N PRO A 59 -12.26 -5.71 3.01
CA PRO A 59 -13.62 -5.34 3.39
C PRO A 59 -14.57 -5.22 2.19
N ALA A 60 -14.33 -5.98 1.13
CA ALA A 60 -15.14 -6.05 -0.08
C ALA A 60 -15.12 -7.47 -0.63
N ALA A 61 -16.16 -7.84 -1.36
CA ALA A 61 -16.22 -9.11 -2.08
C ALA A 61 -15.32 -9.07 -3.33
N PRO A 62 -14.84 -10.24 -3.81
CA PRO A 62 -14.15 -10.31 -5.08
C PRO A 62 -15.01 -9.77 -6.21
N PRO A 63 -14.45 -8.94 -7.12
CA PRO A 63 -15.19 -8.45 -8.29
C PRO A 63 -15.49 -9.60 -9.25
N LYS A 64 -16.70 -9.63 -9.80
CA LYS A 64 -17.15 -10.69 -10.71
C LYS A 64 -16.76 -10.43 -12.17
N SER A 65 -16.37 -9.21 -12.48
CA SER A 65 -15.94 -8.80 -13.81
C SER A 65 -14.90 -7.68 -13.72
N LYS A 66 -14.15 -7.49 -14.80
CA LYS A 66 -13.20 -6.37 -14.92
C LYS A 66 -13.89 -5.02 -14.80
N ASP A 67 -15.13 -4.88 -15.32
CA ASP A 67 -15.89 -3.64 -15.23
C ASP A 67 -16.33 -3.34 -13.78
N GLU A 68 -16.75 -4.38 -13.04
CA GLU A 68 -17.03 -4.25 -11.60
C GLU A 68 -15.78 -3.84 -10.81
N TYR A 69 -14.63 -4.45 -11.14
CA TYR A 69 -13.35 -4.08 -10.52
C TYR A 69 -12.94 -2.65 -10.87
N ARG A 70 -13.11 -2.24 -12.13
CA ARG A 70 -12.88 -0.85 -12.56
C ARG A 70 -13.72 0.12 -11.75
N ALA A 71 -15.03 -0.11 -11.68
CA ALA A 71 -15.95 0.76 -10.94
C ALA A 71 -15.57 0.85 -9.46
N LEU A 72 -15.17 -0.27 -8.84
CA LEU A 72 -14.67 -0.28 -7.47
C LEU A 72 -13.42 0.60 -7.33
N LEU A 73 -12.39 0.40 -8.16
CA LEU A 73 -11.16 1.17 -8.10
C LEU A 73 -11.39 2.66 -8.37
N ASP A 74 -12.20 3.01 -9.38
CA ASP A 74 -12.53 4.41 -9.69
C ASP A 74 -13.20 5.09 -8.48
N SER A 75 -14.15 4.40 -7.83
CA SER A 75 -14.81 4.92 -6.62
C SER A 75 -13.85 5.15 -5.47
N MET A 76 -12.79 4.38 -5.40
CA MET A 76 -11.83 4.41 -4.31
C MET A 76 -10.71 5.42 -4.56
N VAL A 77 -10.20 5.50 -5.78
CA VAL A 77 -9.16 6.49 -6.18
C VAL A 77 -9.69 7.92 -6.03
N ALA A 78 -11.00 8.13 -6.19
CA ALA A 78 -11.65 9.42 -5.99
C ALA A 78 -11.71 9.88 -4.52
N LYS A 79 -11.42 9.00 -3.55
CA LYS A 79 -11.48 9.35 -2.12
C LYS A 79 -10.31 10.23 -1.71
N ALA A 80 -10.60 11.31 -1.01
CA ALA A 80 -9.57 12.13 -0.38
C ALA A 80 -8.87 11.37 0.79
N GLY A 81 -7.65 11.77 1.10
CA GLY A 81 -6.94 11.25 2.27
C GLY A 81 -6.21 9.93 2.05
N ILE A 82 -6.12 9.44 0.82
CA ILE A 82 -5.39 8.22 0.46
C ILE A 82 -4.48 8.47 -0.75
N VAL A 83 -3.44 7.63 -0.89
CA VAL A 83 -2.56 7.61 -2.07
C VAL A 83 -2.50 6.17 -2.60
N PRO A 84 -3.36 5.81 -3.57
CA PRO A 84 -3.33 4.50 -4.20
C PRO A 84 -2.12 4.39 -5.14
N LEU A 85 -1.41 3.26 -5.07
CA LEU A 85 -0.22 2.98 -5.87
C LEU A 85 -0.34 1.61 -6.55
N ALA A 86 -0.14 1.56 -7.85
CA ALA A 86 0.02 0.32 -8.60
C ALA A 86 1.44 -0.24 -8.40
N VAL A 87 1.56 -1.56 -8.31
CA VAL A 87 2.84 -2.26 -8.22
C VAL A 87 3.20 -2.81 -9.60
N ILE A 88 4.19 -2.20 -10.22
CA ILE A 88 4.71 -2.61 -11.52
C ILE A 88 5.90 -3.53 -11.29
N ASP A 89 5.81 -4.76 -11.73
CA ASP A 89 6.92 -5.71 -11.70
C ASP A 89 7.92 -5.37 -12.81
N LYS A 90 9.18 -5.12 -12.45
CA LYS A 90 10.22 -4.77 -13.44
C LYS A 90 10.66 -5.93 -14.32
N ALA A 91 10.29 -7.16 -13.97
CA ALA A 91 10.63 -8.33 -14.80
C ALA A 91 9.91 -8.32 -16.15
N ASP A 92 8.69 -7.76 -16.20
CA ASP A 92 7.88 -7.71 -17.42
C ASP A 92 7.21 -6.35 -17.68
N GLY A 93 7.38 -5.39 -16.77
CA GLY A 93 6.82 -4.05 -16.88
C GLY A 93 5.31 -3.97 -16.62
N LYS A 94 4.68 -5.01 -16.08
CA LYS A 94 3.24 -5.10 -15.88
C LYS A 94 2.82 -4.78 -14.47
N ALA A 95 1.64 -4.17 -14.31
CA ALA A 95 1.00 -3.98 -13.02
C ALA A 95 0.44 -5.32 -12.51
N LYS A 96 0.89 -5.78 -11.34
CA LYS A 96 0.46 -7.07 -10.75
C LYS A 96 -0.31 -6.95 -9.45
N GLY A 97 -0.70 -5.74 -9.08
CA GLY A 97 -1.46 -5.45 -7.89
C GLY A 97 -1.37 -3.98 -7.51
N HIS A 98 -1.91 -3.66 -6.37
CA HIS A 98 -1.85 -2.31 -5.81
C HIS A 98 -1.80 -2.36 -4.28
N LEU A 99 -1.38 -1.26 -3.69
CA LEU A 99 -1.42 -0.97 -2.26
C LEU A 99 -1.68 0.52 -2.06
N TRP A 100 -2.06 0.91 -0.85
CA TRP A 100 -2.43 2.28 -0.59
C TRP A 100 -1.73 2.82 0.63
N ILE A 101 -1.29 4.09 0.54
CA ILE A 101 -0.96 4.88 1.73
C ILE A 101 -2.28 5.45 2.22
N MET A 102 -2.65 5.14 3.44
CA MET A 102 -3.94 5.49 4.03
C MET A 102 -3.79 5.85 5.50
N GLU A 103 -4.88 6.22 6.18
CA GLU A 103 -4.85 6.62 7.58
C GLU A 103 -3.73 7.65 7.85
N ILE A 104 -3.58 8.58 6.92
CA ILE A 104 -2.51 9.58 6.92
C ILE A 104 -2.87 10.66 7.93
N ARG A 105 -2.05 10.79 8.97
CA ARG A 105 -2.22 11.75 10.08
C ARG A 105 -0.93 12.53 10.28
N PRO A 106 -0.68 13.57 9.46
CA PRO A 106 0.56 14.35 9.50
C PRO A 106 0.84 14.96 10.88
N GLU A 107 -0.18 15.45 11.55
CA GLU A 107 -0.08 16.06 12.90
C GLU A 107 0.44 15.08 13.96
N HIS A 108 0.29 13.78 13.73
CA HIS A 108 0.84 12.71 14.58
C HIS A 108 2.10 12.05 13.98
N GLY A 109 2.43 12.38 12.74
CA GLY A 109 3.53 11.77 11.99
C GLY A 109 3.29 10.29 11.69
N VAL A 110 2.05 9.92 11.39
CA VAL A 110 1.62 8.52 11.22
C VAL A 110 1.01 8.33 9.83
N PHE A 111 1.30 7.19 9.22
CA PHE A 111 0.65 6.69 8.01
C PHE A 111 0.57 5.16 8.06
N GLU A 112 -0.35 4.60 7.31
CA GLU A 112 -0.57 3.16 7.19
C GLU A 112 -0.40 2.72 5.74
N VAL A 113 0.17 1.52 5.53
CA VAL A 113 -0.04 0.80 4.27
C VAL A 113 -1.21 -0.15 4.45
N GLY A 114 -2.16 -0.07 3.54
CA GLY A 114 -3.35 -0.92 3.59
C GLY A 114 -3.94 -1.17 2.22
N TRP A 115 -5.09 -1.82 2.20
CA TRP A 115 -5.76 -2.24 0.98
C TRP A 115 -4.82 -2.90 -0.02
N ILE A 116 -3.96 -3.81 0.49
CA ILE A 116 -2.95 -4.50 -0.29
C ILE A 116 -3.65 -5.61 -1.08
N THR A 117 -3.77 -5.40 -2.38
CA THR A 117 -4.36 -6.35 -3.31
C THR A 117 -3.29 -6.83 -4.27
N TYR A 118 -2.60 -7.91 -3.88
CA TYR A 118 -1.55 -8.52 -4.67
C TYR A 118 -2.08 -9.75 -5.39
N SER A 119 -1.97 -9.76 -6.71
CA SER A 119 -2.29 -10.95 -7.50
C SER A 119 -1.42 -12.14 -7.10
N PRO A 120 -1.84 -13.38 -7.37
CA PRO A 120 -1.00 -14.56 -7.15
C PRO A 120 0.39 -14.47 -7.78
N ALA A 121 0.51 -13.79 -8.92
CA ALA A 121 1.78 -13.59 -9.62
C ALA A 121 2.74 -12.65 -8.87
N LEU A 122 2.23 -11.75 -8.03
CA LEU A 122 3.04 -10.82 -7.23
C LEU A 122 3.37 -11.37 -5.84
N GLN A 123 2.46 -12.17 -5.25
CA GLN A 123 2.63 -12.69 -3.90
C GLN A 123 3.93 -13.50 -3.75
N ARG A 124 4.61 -13.37 -2.60
CA ARG A 124 5.85 -14.07 -2.24
C ARG A 124 7.03 -13.79 -3.18
N THR A 125 7.02 -12.66 -3.87
CA THR A 125 8.13 -12.21 -4.73
C THR A 125 8.96 -11.13 -4.04
N ARG A 126 10.16 -10.89 -4.56
CA ARG A 126 11.00 -9.76 -4.14
C ARG A 126 10.31 -8.43 -4.40
N ALA A 127 9.61 -8.32 -5.54
CA ALA A 127 8.83 -7.13 -5.90
C ALA A 127 7.74 -6.81 -4.86
N ALA A 128 7.03 -7.84 -4.35
CA ALA A 128 6.03 -7.67 -3.30
C ALA A 128 6.62 -7.11 -1.99
N THR A 129 7.77 -7.64 -1.57
CA THR A 129 8.47 -7.18 -0.35
C THR A 129 9.01 -5.76 -0.54
N GLU A 130 9.66 -5.51 -1.68
CA GLU A 130 10.22 -4.19 -1.99
C GLU A 130 9.13 -3.11 -2.06
N ALA A 131 7.94 -3.43 -2.59
CA ALA A 131 6.83 -2.48 -2.63
C ALA A 131 6.45 -1.95 -1.23
N ILE A 132 6.42 -2.83 -0.23
CA ILE A 132 6.15 -2.44 1.16
C ILE A 132 7.29 -1.58 1.72
N TYR A 133 8.54 -1.97 1.44
CA TYR A 133 9.72 -1.20 1.84
C TYR A 133 9.70 0.21 1.24
N LEU A 134 9.42 0.35 -0.06
CA LEU A 134 9.39 1.64 -0.74
C LEU A 134 8.37 2.60 -0.14
N VAL A 135 7.20 2.11 0.27
CA VAL A 135 6.19 2.92 0.96
C VAL A 135 6.71 3.41 2.32
N GLY A 136 7.34 2.52 3.09
CA GLY A 136 7.93 2.87 4.39
C GLY A 136 9.04 3.90 4.26
N ASP A 137 9.99 3.66 3.35
CA ASP A 137 11.11 4.56 3.06
C ASP A 137 10.61 5.93 2.62
N TYR A 138 9.64 5.96 1.72
CA TYR A 138 9.00 7.19 1.27
C TYR A 138 8.36 7.98 2.41
N GLY A 139 7.56 7.34 3.24
CA GLY A 139 6.92 8.01 4.37
C GLY A 139 7.94 8.58 5.36
N PHE A 140 8.98 7.81 5.70
CA PHE A 140 10.03 8.29 6.60
C PHE A 140 10.87 9.41 5.98
N SER A 141 11.12 9.39 4.68
CA SER A 141 11.82 10.47 3.97
C SER A 141 11.06 11.81 4.01
N LEU A 142 9.73 11.77 4.12
CA LEU A 142 8.87 12.95 4.30
C LEU A 142 8.86 13.49 5.75
N GLY A 143 9.40 12.73 6.72
CA GLY A 143 9.43 13.10 8.12
C GLY A 143 8.34 12.43 8.98
N TYR A 144 7.60 11.48 8.44
CA TYR A 144 6.73 10.63 9.25
C TYR A 144 7.57 9.81 10.22
N ARG A 145 6.97 9.39 11.35
CA ARG A 145 7.67 8.72 12.44
C ARG A 145 7.15 7.34 12.73
N ARG A 146 5.96 7.02 12.21
CA ARG A 146 5.27 5.77 12.46
C ARG A 146 4.63 5.26 11.18
N TYR A 147 5.05 4.06 10.80
CA TYR A 147 4.48 3.26 9.73
C TYR A 147 3.59 2.20 10.36
N GLU A 148 2.32 2.22 10.04
CA GLU A 148 1.32 1.30 10.60
C GLU A 148 0.96 0.20 9.60
N TRP A 149 0.68 -0.97 10.16
CA TRP A 149 0.13 -2.12 9.47
C TRP A 149 -0.99 -2.71 10.32
N LYS A 150 -2.17 -2.92 9.74
CA LYS A 150 -3.30 -3.54 10.42
C LYS A 150 -3.75 -4.77 9.64
N CYS A 151 -4.00 -5.85 10.33
CA CYS A 151 -4.58 -7.05 9.73
C CYS A 151 -5.36 -7.86 10.78
N ASN A 152 -6.24 -8.72 10.31
CA ASN A 152 -6.87 -9.72 11.16
C ASN A 152 -5.79 -10.69 11.69
N ASN A 153 -5.89 -11.10 12.97
CA ASN A 153 -4.88 -11.96 13.59
C ASN A 153 -4.83 -13.38 12.97
N ARG A 154 -5.84 -13.78 12.20
CA ARG A 154 -5.89 -15.03 11.44
C ARG A 154 -5.31 -14.90 10.03
N ASN A 155 -5.00 -13.68 9.58
CA ASN A 155 -4.39 -13.42 8.27
C ASN A 155 -2.87 -13.67 8.34
N GLU A 156 -2.50 -14.97 8.34
CA GLU A 156 -1.10 -15.38 8.42
C GLU A 156 -0.22 -14.84 7.28
N PRO A 157 -0.68 -14.76 6.02
CA PRO A 157 0.09 -14.11 4.95
C PRO A 157 0.43 -12.66 5.26
N SER A 158 -0.53 -11.88 5.74
CA SER A 158 -0.33 -10.46 6.09
C SER A 158 0.63 -10.28 7.27
N LYS A 159 0.50 -11.11 8.30
CA LYS A 159 1.41 -11.09 9.46
C LYS A 159 2.86 -11.40 9.10
N ARG A 160 3.07 -12.31 8.12
CA ARG A 160 4.42 -12.61 7.62
C ARG A 160 5.00 -11.53 6.72
N ALA A 161 4.14 -10.73 6.10
CA ALA A 161 4.56 -9.64 5.22
C ALA A 161 4.96 -8.38 6.02
N ALA A 162 4.36 -8.16 7.19
CA ALA A 162 4.65 -7.07 8.11
C ALA A 162 5.94 -7.30 8.90
#